data_ae21956079d57ed82774b49f0386c0ff
#
_entry.id   ae21956079d57ed82774b49f0386c0ff
#
_cell.length_a   1.000
_cell.length_b   1.000
_cell.length_c   1.000
_cell.angle_alpha   90.00
_cell.angle_beta   90.00
_cell.angle_gamma   90.00
#
_symmetry.space_group_name_H-M   'P 1'
#
loop_
_entity.id
_entity.type
_entity.pdbx_description
1 polymer ?
#
loop_
_entity_poly.entity_id
_entity_poly.type
_entity_poly.pdbx_seq_one_letter_code
_entity_poly.pdbx_strand_id
1 'polypeptide(L)'
;MIKRRYLILLLLPLAMISLFVGVGEMSLAGLWAGNPQDWQLFWTSRLPRLMAIVVAGAGLSVCGLIMQSLSRNRFVSPTTAGLYDCARLGVLVSIILLPSASIFVKTGFAIAVTLMGAMAFMSILATLKHRDTVFVPLVGMIFGSIISAFTTFIALQMDLLQNLAGWLQGDFSTILNGQYELIYLSVPVLILIYIFANRFVLAGLGQDFATNLGLNYKQTLFLGLLLVSVITGVVIVTVGAIPFLGLIVPNLVSLYLGDNIRRTLSHTALLGALLVLFCDVFGRVVIYPYEVSVSLIMGVVGSVIFLWLLLRRYRYAS
;
A
#
# COMPACT_ATOMS: atom_id res chain seq x y z
N MET A 1 10.63 -22.93 6.69
CA MET A 1 9.99 -22.22 5.55
C MET A 1 8.50 -22.03 5.87
N ILE A 2 8.02 -20.79 5.89
CA ILE A 2 6.59 -20.52 6.07
C ILE A 2 5.88 -20.91 4.77
N LYS A 3 5.09 -21.99 4.80
CA LYS A 3 4.31 -22.43 3.63
C LYS A 3 3.08 -21.53 3.48
N ARG A 4 2.67 -21.20 2.26
CA ARG A 4 1.46 -20.37 1.97
C ARG A 4 0.23 -20.84 2.73
N ARG A 5 0.07 -22.17 2.91
CA ARG A 5 -1.04 -22.76 3.65
C ARG A 5 -1.15 -22.22 5.09
N TYR A 6 -0.03 -21.93 5.77
CA TYR A 6 -0.09 -21.38 7.13
C TYR A 6 -0.57 -19.92 7.16
N LEU A 7 -0.15 -19.11 6.17
CA LEU A 7 -0.65 -17.74 6.04
C LEU A 7 -2.15 -17.72 5.76
N ILE A 8 -2.64 -18.61 4.89
CA ILE A 8 -4.07 -18.76 4.61
C ILE A 8 -4.82 -19.25 5.85
N LEU A 9 -4.28 -20.26 6.55
CA LEU A 9 -4.87 -20.78 7.79
C LEU A 9 -4.94 -19.74 8.91
N LEU A 10 -4.06 -18.74 8.93
CA LEU A 10 -4.11 -17.61 9.85
C LEU A 10 -5.05 -16.51 9.36
N LEU A 11 -5.08 -16.25 8.05
CA LEU A 11 -5.92 -15.22 7.46
C LEU A 11 -7.42 -15.51 7.63
N LEU A 12 -7.83 -16.77 7.42
CA LEU A 12 -9.25 -17.17 7.49
C LEU A 12 -9.88 -16.92 8.88
N PRO A 13 -9.33 -17.43 10.00
CA PRO A 13 -9.91 -17.16 11.31
C PRO A 13 -9.84 -15.69 11.69
N LEU A 14 -8.76 -14.97 11.31
CA LEU A 14 -8.66 -13.54 11.58
C LEU A 14 -9.70 -12.75 10.77
N ALA A 15 -9.98 -13.15 9.52
CA ALA A 15 -11.06 -12.59 8.72
C ALA A 15 -12.44 -12.83 9.35
N MET A 16 -12.68 -14.04 9.85
CA MET A 16 -13.90 -14.35 10.60
C MET A 16 -14.03 -13.47 11.84
N ILE A 17 -12.98 -13.35 12.66
CA ILE A 17 -12.98 -12.45 13.82
C ILE A 17 -13.28 -11.01 13.40
N SER A 18 -12.66 -10.52 12.33
CA SER A 18 -12.86 -9.16 11.82
C SER A 18 -14.31 -8.86 11.44
N LEU A 19 -15.07 -9.84 10.96
CA LEU A 19 -16.48 -9.65 10.60
C LEU A 19 -17.35 -9.40 11.84
N PHE A 20 -17.01 -10.00 13.00
CA PHE A 20 -17.81 -9.90 14.22
C PHE A 20 -17.34 -8.83 15.20
N VAL A 21 -16.09 -8.38 15.11
CA VAL A 21 -15.56 -7.31 15.97
C VAL A 21 -15.99 -5.92 15.45
N GLY A 22 -16.58 -5.11 16.35
CA GLY A 22 -16.94 -3.69 16.08
C GLY A 22 -18.16 -3.25 16.86
N VAL A 23 -18.50 -1.98 16.79
CA VAL A 23 -19.53 -1.32 17.62
C VAL A 23 -20.96 -1.81 17.34
N GLY A 24 -21.27 -2.25 16.13
CA GLY A 24 -22.57 -2.84 15.81
C GLY A 24 -22.63 -4.28 16.28
N GLU A 25 -23.62 -4.62 17.10
CA GLU A 25 -23.86 -6.00 17.55
C GLU A 25 -24.38 -6.85 16.37
N MET A 26 -23.55 -7.74 15.86
CA MET A 26 -23.89 -8.72 14.85
C MET A 26 -23.61 -10.11 15.42
N SER A 27 -24.62 -10.97 15.44
CA SER A 27 -24.49 -12.33 15.97
C SER A 27 -24.54 -13.38 14.88
N LEU A 28 -23.77 -14.46 15.05
CA LEU A 28 -23.86 -15.64 14.18
C LEU A 28 -25.28 -16.21 14.15
N ALA A 29 -25.93 -16.26 15.33
CA ALA A 29 -27.29 -16.75 15.46
C ALA A 29 -28.29 -15.86 14.68
N GLY A 30 -28.13 -14.54 14.71
CA GLY A 30 -28.98 -13.61 13.97
C GLY A 30 -28.82 -13.75 12.47
N LEU A 31 -27.59 -13.93 11.97
CA LEU A 31 -27.35 -14.20 10.55
C LEU A 31 -28.03 -15.52 10.11
N TRP A 32 -27.93 -16.57 10.90
CA TRP A 32 -28.56 -17.86 10.62
C TRP A 32 -30.09 -17.79 10.72
N ALA A 33 -30.63 -17.00 11.65
CA ALA A 33 -32.05 -16.74 11.76
C ALA A 33 -32.61 -15.82 10.67
N GLY A 34 -31.78 -15.29 9.80
CA GLY A 34 -32.20 -14.37 8.72
C GLY A 34 -32.58 -12.98 9.23
N ASN A 35 -32.02 -12.52 10.36
CA ASN A 35 -32.30 -11.20 10.91
C ASN A 35 -31.89 -10.10 9.88
N PRO A 36 -32.86 -9.27 9.41
CA PRO A 36 -32.56 -8.27 8.39
C PRO A 36 -31.49 -7.23 8.81
N GLN A 37 -31.43 -6.90 10.10
CA GLN A 37 -30.45 -5.92 10.64
C GLN A 37 -29.03 -6.47 10.57
N ASP A 38 -28.80 -7.74 10.95
CA ASP A 38 -27.50 -8.39 10.90
C ASP A 38 -27.01 -8.55 9.45
N TRP A 39 -27.91 -8.92 8.54
CA TRP A 39 -27.59 -9.01 7.11
C TRP A 39 -27.29 -7.64 6.50
N GLN A 40 -28.04 -6.62 6.87
CA GLN A 40 -27.77 -5.26 6.42
C GLN A 40 -26.39 -4.78 6.88
N LEU A 41 -26.06 -4.96 8.18
CA LEU A 41 -24.75 -4.59 8.72
C LEU A 41 -23.61 -5.37 8.04
N PHE A 42 -23.80 -6.66 7.79
CA PHE A 42 -22.84 -7.51 7.09
C PHE A 42 -22.50 -6.98 5.70
N TRP A 43 -23.52 -6.71 4.87
CA TRP A 43 -23.31 -6.27 3.48
C TRP A 43 -22.92 -4.80 3.35
N THR A 44 -23.38 -3.94 4.27
CA THR A 44 -23.13 -2.48 4.16
C THR A 44 -21.77 -2.07 4.71
N SER A 45 -21.29 -2.75 5.76
CA SER A 45 -20.07 -2.34 6.47
C SER A 45 -19.03 -3.44 6.63
N ARG A 46 -19.41 -4.62 7.17
CA ARG A 46 -18.44 -5.64 7.60
C ARG A 46 -17.67 -6.28 6.45
N LEU A 47 -18.37 -6.74 5.44
CA LEU A 47 -17.77 -7.36 4.26
C LEU A 47 -16.98 -6.32 3.41
N PRO A 48 -17.51 -5.13 3.11
CA PRO A 48 -16.75 -4.07 2.45
C PRO A 48 -15.44 -3.73 3.12
N ARG A 49 -15.46 -3.54 4.44
CA ARG A 49 -14.25 -3.26 5.24
C ARG A 49 -13.22 -4.39 5.13
N LEU A 50 -13.65 -5.65 5.32
CA LEU A 50 -12.76 -6.81 5.21
C LEU A 50 -12.11 -6.90 3.83
N MET A 51 -12.90 -6.74 2.76
CA MET A 51 -12.39 -6.78 1.39
C MET A 51 -11.41 -5.65 1.10
N ALA A 52 -11.72 -4.43 1.55
CA ALA A 52 -10.83 -3.29 1.42
C ALA A 52 -9.49 -3.51 2.14
N ILE A 53 -9.51 -4.06 3.36
CA ILE A 53 -8.31 -4.38 4.13
C ILE A 53 -7.43 -5.40 3.39
N VAL A 54 -8.04 -6.50 2.94
CA VAL A 54 -7.30 -7.58 2.26
C VAL A 54 -6.69 -7.09 0.96
N VAL A 55 -7.45 -6.35 0.14
CA VAL A 55 -6.98 -5.85 -1.16
C VAL A 55 -5.92 -4.75 -0.98
N ALA A 56 -6.13 -3.78 -0.06
CA ALA A 56 -5.15 -2.73 0.22
C ALA A 56 -3.86 -3.32 0.80
N GLY A 57 -3.98 -4.23 1.77
CA GLY A 57 -2.84 -4.88 2.40
C GLY A 57 -1.98 -5.68 1.42
N ALA A 58 -2.62 -6.50 0.60
CA ALA A 58 -1.97 -7.25 -0.47
C ALA A 58 -1.35 -6.31 -1.51
N GLY A 59 -2.12 -5.32 -1.98
CA GLY A 59 -1.73 -4.40 -3.04
C GLY A 59 -0.50 -3.58 -2.69
N LEU A 60 -0.53 -2.85 -1.57
CA LEU A 60 0.59 -2.00 -1.14
C LEU A 60 1.86 -2.79 -0.82
N SER A 61 1.71 -3.99 -0.24
CA SER A 61 2.87 -4.86 0.03
C SER A 61 3.54 -5.32 -1.26
N VAL A 62 2.75 -5.69 -2.26
CA VAL A 62 3.25 -6.07 -3.59
C VAL A 62 3.86 -4.86 -4.31
N CYS A 63 3.25 -3.68 -4.21
CA CYS A 63 3.84 -2.44 -4.73
C CYS A 63 5.23 -2.18 -4.13
N GLY A 64 5.40 -2.41 -2.82
CA GLY A 64 6.69 -2.33 -2.17
C GLY A 64 7.71 -3.29 -2.77
N LEU A 65 7.34 -4.56 -3.00
CA LEU A 65 8.21 -5.55 -3.61
C LEU A 65 8.68 -5.13 -5.02
N ILE A 66 7.76 -4.59 -5.85
CA ILE A 66 8.09 -4.10 -7.19
C ILE A 66 9.01 -2.88 -7.11
N MET A 67 8.71 -1.90 -6.24
CA MET A 67 9.54 -0.71 -6.06
C MET A 67 10.96 -1.08 -5.60
N GLN A 68 11.10 -2.02 -4.67
CA GLN A 68 12.40 -2.53 -4.23
C GLN A 68 13.19 -3.16 -5.37
N SER A 69 12.53 -3.91 -6.24
CA SER A 69 13.17 -4.51 -7.41
C SER A 69 13.60 -3.47 -8.44
N LEU A 70 12.70 -2.58 -8.85
CA LEU A 70 12.97 -1.58 -9.89
C LEU A 70 14.04 -0.57 -9.46
N SER A 71 14.03 -0.15 -8.19
CA SER A 71 15.03 0.75 -7.62
C SER A 71 16.33 0.04 -7.22
N ARG A 72 16.34 -1.31 -7.23
CA ARG A 72 17.43 -2.16 -6.76
C ARG A 72 17.82 -1.84 -5.31
N ASN A 73 16.84 -1.46 -4.52
CA ASN A 73 17.04 -1.07 -3.13
C ASN A 73 15.90 -1.59 -2.25
N ARG A 74 16.24 -2.35 -1.21
CA ARG A 74 15.26 -3.00 -0.31
C ARG A 74 14.54 -2.03 0.63
N PHE A 75 14.98 -0.79 0.74
CA PHE A 75 14.36 0.22 1.60
C PHE A 75 13.48 1.20 0.83
N VAL A 76 13.31 0.98 -0.48
CA VAL A 76 12.38 1.75 -1.30
C VAL A 76 10.99 1.11 -1.26
N SER A 77 9.99 1.94 -1.05
CA SER A 77 8.57 1.60 -1.06
C SER A 77 7.79 2.77 -1.62
N PRO A 78 6.50 2.64 -1.94
CA PRO A 78 5.71 3.79 -2.37
C PRO A 78 5.74 4.96 -1.38
N THR A 79 5.79 4.68 -0.06
CA THR A 79 5.90 5.71 0.98
C THR A 79 7.26 6.39 1.00
N THR A 80 8.36 5.62 1.01
CA THR A 80 9.72 6.19 1.06
C THR A 80 10.18 6.81 -0.24
N ALA A 81 9.49 6.55 -1.35
CA ALA A 81 9.73 7.17 -2.66
C ALA A 81 8.91 8.44 -2.90
N GLY A 82 8.11 8.89 -1.92
CA GLY A 82 7.26 10.08 -2.04
C GLY A 82 6.01 9.90 -2.91
N LEU A 83 5.65 8.66 -3.29
CA LEU A 83 4.52 8.40 -4.18
C LEU A 83 3.18 8.72 -3.49
N TYR A 84 3.11 8.58 -2.18
CA TYR A 84 1.92 8.94 -1.40
C TYR A 84 1.69 10.46 -1.42
N ASP A 85 2.75 11.25 -1.32
CA ASP A 85 2.66 12.70 -1.39
C ASP A 85 2.25 13.16 -2.80
N CYS A 86 2.73 12.48 -3.84
CA CYS A 86 2.29 12.68 -5.21
C CYS A 86 0.80 12.34 -5.41
N ALA A 87 0.31 11.25 -4.83
CA ALA A 87 -1.11 10.88 -4.90
C ALA A 87 -1.99 11.95 -4.23
N ARG A 88 -1.57 12.45 -3.06
CA ARG A 88 -2.24 13.55 -2.35
C ARG A 88 -2.29 14.84 -3.17
N LEU A 89 -1.17 15.21 -3.79
CA LEU A 89 -1.11 16.35 -4.70
C LEU A 89 -2.10 16.16 -5.85
N GLY A 90 -2.16 14.96 -6.45
CA GLY A 90 -3.10 14.64 -7.51
C GLY A 90 -4.56 14.82 -7.10
N VAL A 91 -4.90 14.38 -5.90
CA VAL A 91 -6.24 14.60 -5.34
C VAL A 91 -6.51 16.08 -5.11
N LEU A 92 -5.58 16.82 -4.50
CA LEU A 92 -5.73 18.26 -4.30
C LEU A 92 -5.97 18.99 -5.63
N VAL A 93 -5.16 18.69 -6.65
CA VAL A 93 -5.31 19.26 -7.99
C VAL A 93 -6.70 18.97 -8.56
N SER A 94 -7.22 17.75 -8.37
CA SER A 94 -8.56 17.41 -8.83
C SER A 94 -9.66 18.21 -8.13
N ILE A 95 -9.52 18.47 -6.84
CA ILE A 95 -10.50 19.26 -6.07
C ILE A 95 -10.49 20.72 -6.53
N ILE A 96 -9.31 21.29 -6.81
CA ILE A 96 -9.16 22.66 -7.25
C ILE A 96 -9.72 22.86 -8.66
N LEU A 97 -9.38 21.97 -9.59
CA LEU A 97 -9.79 22.07 -10.99
C LEU A 97 -11.24 21.65 -11.21
N LEU A 98 -11.71 20.66 -10.47
CA LEU A 98 -13.01 20.03 -10.62
C LEU A 98 -13.63 19.74 -9.25
N PRO A 99 -14.15 20.76 -8.53
CA PRO A 99 -14.65 20.61 -7.14
C PRO A 99 -15.73 19.54 -7.00
N SER A 100 -16.62 19.42 -8.00
CA SER A 100 -17.71 18.42 -8.04
C SER A 100 -17.33 17.09 -8.67
N ALA A 101 -16.02 16.84 -8.86
CA ALA A 101 -15.56 15.62 -9.50
C ALA A 101 -15.95 14.37 -8.70
N SER A 102 -16.35 13.33 -9.44
CA SER A 102 -16.60 12.01 -8.88
C SER A 102 -15.31 11.41 -8.30
N ILE A 103 -15.44 10.42 -7.42
CA ILE A 103 -14.30 9.72 -6.84
C ILE A 103 -13.41 9.06 -7.91
N PHE A 104 -14.00 8.64 -9.05
CA PHE A 104 -13.26 8.11 -10.20
C PHE A 104 -12.29 9.13 -10.79
N VAL A 105 -12.75 10.36 -10.98
CA VAL A 105 -11.92 11.45 -11.52
C VAL A 105 -10.79 11.79 -10.54
N LYS A 106 -11.10 11.90 -9.25
CA LYS A 106 -10.09 12.13 -8.20
C LYS A 106 -9.03 11.04 -8.20
N THR A 107 -9.45 9.78 -8.33
CA THR A 107 -8.55 8.63 -8.44
C THR A 107 -7.69 8.70 -9.70
N GLY A 108 -8.26 9.10 -10.83
CA GLY A 108 -7.51 9.30 -12.08
C GLY A 108 -6.39 10.34 -11.93
N PHE A 109 -6.68 11.48 -11.30
CA PHE A 109 -5.66 12.50 -10.99
C PHE A 109 -4.60 11.97 -10.01
N ALA A 110 -5.01 11.26 -8.96
CA ALA A 110 -4.08 10.64 -8.01
C ALA A 110 -3.13 9.68 -8.74
N ILE A 111 -3.64 8.79 -9.59
CA ILE A 111 -2.84 7.85 -10.37
C ILE A 111 -1.89 8.59 -11.31
N ALA A 112 -2.36 9.59 -12.05
CA ALA A 112 -1.55 10.32 -13.02
C ALA A 112 -0.40 11.06 -12.35
N VAL A 113 -0.66 11.79 -11.25
CA VAL A 113 0.39 12.53 -10.52
C VAL A 113 1.32 11.56 -9.79
N THR A 114 0.82 10.43 -9.28
CA THR A 114 1.68 9.38 -8.70
C THR A 114 2.62 8.79 -9.75
N LEU A 115 2.14 8.53 -10.96
CA LEU A 115 2.99 8.03 -12.05
C LEU A 115 4.05 9.03 -12.45
N MET A 116 3.69 10.32 -12.60
CA MET A 116 4.66 11.38 -12.87
C MET A 116 5.72 11.47 -11.76
N GLY A 117 5.31 11.42 -10.51
CA GLY A 117 6.20 11.40 -9.36
C GLY A 117 7.11 10.18 -9.32
N ALA A 118 6.57 9.00 -9.63
CA ALA A 118 7.36 7.76 -9.71
C ALA A 118 8.42 7.83 -10.82
N MET A 119 8.06 8.38 -11.98
CA MET A 119 9.00 8.60 -13.10
C MET A 119 10.06 9.63 -12.72
N ALA A 120 9.68 10.74 -12.07
CA ALA A 120 10.61 11.76 -11.60
C ALA A 120 11.59 11.18 -10.58
N PHE A 121 11.10 10.44 -9.58
CA PHE A 121 11.95 9.76 -8.60
C PHE A 121 12.95 8.79 -9.25
N MET A 122 12.49 7.95 -10.19
CA MET A 122 13.39 7.03 -10.90
C MET A 122 14.39 7.76 -11.79
N SER A 123 14.02 8.91 -12.38
CA SER A 123 14.94 9.75 -13.15
C SER A 123 16.02 10.36 -12.25
N ILE A 124 15.64 10.85 -11.07
CA ILE A 124 16.60 11.34 -10.05
C ILE A 124 17.58 10.21 -9.68
N LEU A 125 17.04 9.00 -9.38
CA LEU A 125 17.90 7.85 -9.06
C LEU A 125 18.86 7.47 -10.20
N ALA A 126 18.46 7.67 -11.46
CA ALA A 126 19.30 7.35 -12.60
C ALA A 126 20.53 8.29 -12.69
N THR A 127 20.44 9.52 -12.19
CA THR A 127 21.55 10.49 -12.18
C THR A 127 22.55 10.27 -11.05
N LEU A 128 22.18 9.51 -10.02
CA LEU A 128 23.03 9.28 -8.85
C LEU A 128 24.15 8.29 -9.17
N LYS A 129 25.40 8.73 -8.98
CA LYS A 129 26.61 7.91 -9.16
C LYS A 129 26.75 6.85 -8.07
N HIS A 130 26.39 7.17 -6.83
CA HIS A 130 26.45 6.27 -5.68
C HIS A 130 25.03 5.94 -5.24
N ARG A 131 24.69 4.63 -5.26
CA ARG A 131 23.37 4.13 -4.86
C ARG A 131 23.47 3.31 -3.58
N ASP A 132 23.97 3.97 -2.53
CA ASP A 132 24.04 3.34 -1.22
C ASP A 132 22.66 2.98 -0.70
N THR A 133 22.61 1.92 0.09
CA THR A 133 21.37 1.32 0.58
C THR A 133 20.49 2.30 1.36
N VAL A 134 21.11 3.23 2.11
CA VAL A 134 20.40 4.22 2.94
C VAL A 134 20.14 5.52 2.16
N PHE A 135 21.01 5.87 1.22
CA PHE A 135 20.93 7.13 0.49
C PHE A 135 19.70 7.21 -0.44
N VAL A 136 19.37 6.12 -1.11
CA VAL A 136 18.24 6.07 -2.05
C VAL A 136 16.89 6.36 -1.38
N PRO A 137 16.52 5.74 -0.25
CA PRO A 137 15.31 6.10 0.50
C PRO A 137 15.34 7.53 1.02
N LEU A 138 16.50 8.04 1.45
CA LEU A 138 16.65 9.42 1.92
C LEU A 138 16.28 10.42 0.81
N VAL A 139 16.78 10.20 -0.41
CA VAL A 139 16.42 11.02 -1.58
C VAL A 139 14.91 10.98 -1.83
N GLY A 140 14.29 9.81 -1.72
CA GLY A 140 12.84 9.66 -1.88
C GLY A 140 12.04 10.39 -0.79
N MET A 141 12.49 10.32 0.46
CA MET A 141 11.86 11.05 1.55
C MET A 141 11.99 12.57 1.38
N ILE A 142 13.15 13.08 0.94
CA ILE A 142 13.34 14.50 0.63
C ILE A 142 12.42 14.90 -0.52
N PHE A 143 12.36 14.12 -1.60
CA PHE A 143 11.46 14.35 -2.72
C PHE A 143 9.99 14.41 -2.26
N GLY A 144 9.55 13.42 -1.48
CA GLY A 144 8.20 13.38 -0.90
C GLY A 144 7.92 14.59 -0.01
N SER A 145 8.89 14.99 0.84
CA SER A 145 8.74 16.17 1.72
C SER A 145 8.57 17.47 0.95
N ILE A 146 9.26 17.66 -0.17
CA ILE A 146 9.09 18.81 -1.05
C ILE A 146 7.67 18.84 -1.63
N ILE A 147 7.20 17.71 -2.18
CA ILE A 147 5.83 17.58 -2.71
C ILE A 147 4.79 17.82 -1.62
N SER A 148 5.01 17.26 -0.43
CA SER A 148 4.12 17.41 0.72
C SER A 148 4.04 18.86 1.19
N ALA A 149 5.17 19.56 1.28
CA ALA A 149 5.21 20.97 1.66
C ALA A 149 4.46 21.85 0.64
N PHE A 150 4.68 21.62 -0.65
CA PHE A 150 3.98 22.30 -1.74
C PHE A 150 2.46 22.03 -1.70
N THR A 151 2.07 20.77 -1.52
CA THR A 151 0.67 20.36 -1.38
C THR A 151 0.00 21.04 -0.19
N THR A 152 0.67 21.06 0.96
CA THR A 152 0.16 21.69 2.19
C THR A 152 0.03 23.21 2.04
N PHE A 153 1.01 23.87 1.38
CA PHE A 153 0.96 25.31 1.10
C PHE A 153 -0.27 25.67 0.24
N ILE A 154 -0.50 24.95 -0.86
CA ILE A 154 -1.67 25.19 -1.72
C ILE A 154 -2.97 24.92 -0.95
N ALA A 155 -3.02 23.82 -0.20
CA ALA A 155 -4.21 23.47 0.58
C ALA A 155 -4.55 24.52 1.64
N LEU A 156 -3.52 25.12 2.27
CA LEU A 156 -3.70 26.22 3.23
C LEU A 156 -4.27 27.46 2.56
N GLN A 157 -3.75 27.86 1.39
CA GLN A 157 -4.22 29.02 0.65
C GLN A 157 -5.68 28.89 0.15
N MET A 158 -6.13 27.65 -0.03
CA MET A 158 -7.48 27.33 -0.56
C MET A 158 -8.46 26.87 0.53
N ASP A 159 -8.09 26.94 1.82
CA ASP A 159 -8.87 26.45 2.97
C ASP A 159 -9.27 24.95 2.87
N LEU A 160 -8.46 24.16 2.15
CA LEU A 160 -8.70 22.73 1.91
C LEU A 160 -7.90 21.81 2.86
N LEU A 161 -7.21 22.38 3.87
CA LEU A 161 -6.31 21.63 4.75
C LEU A 161 -7.03 20.51 5.51
N GLN A 162 -8.24 20.79 6.01
CA GLN A 162 -9.05 19.78 6.73
C GLN A 162 -9.50 18.64 5.81
N ASN A 163 -9.86 18.94 4.58
CA ASN A 163 -10.23 17.92 3.59
C ASN A 163 -9.06 16.98 3.24
N LEU A 164 -7.85 17.55 3.17
CA LEU A 164 -6.63 16.75 2.94
C LEU A 164 -6.24 15.90 4.15
N ALA A 165 -6.46 16.37 5.37
CA ALA A 165 -6.10 15.67 6.60
C ALA A 165 -6.82 14.31 6.71
N GLY A 166 -8.09 14.23 6.30
CA GLY A 166 -8.87 12.99 6.31
C GLY A 166 -8.27 11.89 5.39
N TRP A 167 -7.59 12.30 4.30
CA TRP A 167 -6.98 11.34 3.36
C TRP A 167 -5.56 10.93 3.73
N LEU A 168 -5.02 11.51 4.81
CA LEU A 168 -3.71 11.16 5.36
C LEU A 168 -3.78 10.00 6.34
N GLN A 169 -4.92 9.80 6.96
CA GLN A 169 -5.12 8.77 7.94
C GLN A 169 -5.68 7.53 7.23
N GLY A 170 -4.88 6.47 7.14
CA GLY A 170 -5.35 5.16 6.69
C GLY A 170 -6.35 4.61 7.70
N ASP A 171 -7.61 4.77 7.38
CA ASP A 171 -8.73 4.37 8.22
C ASP A 171 -9.75 3.59 7.39
N PHE A 172 -10.16 2.43 7.93
CA PHE A 172 -11.16 1.58 7.31
C PHE A 172 -12.54 1.74 7.94
N SER A 173 -12.70 2.61 8.95
CA SER A 173 -13.99 2.85 9.62
C SER A 173 -15.03 3.50 8.71
N THR A 174 -14.58 4.28 7.73
CA THR A 174 -15.42 4.98 6.76
C THR A 174 -15.79 4.15 5.53
N ILE A 175 -15.30 2.91 5.44
CA ILE A 175 -15.56 2.05 4.30
C ILE A 175 -16.97 1.47 4.37
N LEU A 176 -17.81 1.91 3.43
CA LEU A 176 -19.19 1.48 3.27
C LEU A 176 -19.46 1.01 1.84
N ASN A 177 -20.45 0.17 1.67
CA ASN A 177 -20.93 -0.26 0.35
C ASN A 177 -21.36 0.96 -0.50
N GLY A 178 -20.94 1.02 -1.75
CA GLY A 178 -21.14 2.15 -2.67
C GLY A 178 -19.99 3.18 -2.69
N GLN A 179 -18.97 3.06 -1.83
CA GLN A 179 -17.87 4.04 -1.75
C GLN A 179 -16.47 3.41 -1.88
N TYR A 180 -16.35 2.10 -1.80
CA TYR A 180 -15.05 1.40 -1.73
C TYR A 180 -14.74 0.58 -2.99
N GLU A 181 -15.67 0.43 -3.90
CA GLU A 181 -15.59 -0.50 -5.04
C GLU A 181 -14.39 -0.22 -5.95
N LEU A 182 -13.90 1.02 -5.95
CA LEU A 182 -12.67 1.40 -6.67
C LEU A 182 -11.46 0.56 -6.25
N ILE A 183 -11.43 0.08 -5.00
CA ILE A 183 -10.29 -0.72 -4.52
C ILE A 183 -10.15 -2.03 -5.29
N TYR A 184 -11.27 -2.56 -5.85
CA TYR A 184 -11.25 -3.76 -6.68
C TYR A 184 -10.46 -3.59 -7.99
N LEU A 185 -10.21 -2.34 -8.44
CA LEU A 185 -9.30 -2.08 -9.56
C LEU A 185 -7.88 -2.57 -9.24
N SER A 186 -7.52 -2.66 -7.98
CA SER A 186 -6.22 -3.23 -7.55
C SER A 186 -6.12 -4.73 -7.84
N VAL A 187 -7.23 -5.48 -7.90
CA VAL A 187 -7.21 -6.94 -8.12
C VAL A 187 -6.69 -7.31 -9.51
N PRO A 188 -7.25 -6.79 -10.63
CA PRO A 188 -6.69 -7.07 -11.95
C PRO A 188 -5.26 -6.56 -12.09
N VAL A 189 -4.90 -5.44 -11.43
CA VAL A 189 -3.52 -4.93 -11.44
C VAL A 189 -2.58 -5.89 -10.72
N LEU A 190 -2.97 -6.48 -9.59
CA LEU A 190 -2.20 -7.53 -8.90
C LEU A 190 -2.01 -8.77 -9.78
N ILE A 191 -3.02 -9.18 -10.53
CA ILE A 191 -2.92 -10.28 -11.49
C ILE A 191 -1.92 -9.94 -12.60
N LEU A 192 -1.96 -8.73 -13.14
CA LEU A 192 -1.00 -8.25 -14.13
C LEU A 192 0.44 -8.27 -13.55
N ILE A 193 0.63 -7.78 -12.33
CA ILE A 193 1.95 -7.83 -11.66
C ILE A 193 2.43 -9.30 -11.57
N TYR A 194 1.56 -10.24 -11.23
CA TYR A 194 1.90 -11.65 -11.17
C TYR A 194 2.31 -12.22 -12.54
N ILE A 195 1.57 -11.86 -13.60
CA ILE A 195 1.89 -12.27 -14.98
C ILE A 195 3.25 -11.72 -15.42
N PHE A 196 3.52 -10.46 -15.13
CA PHE A 196 4.78 -9.80 -15.49
C PHE A 196 5.92 -9.97 -14.48
N ALA A 197 5.73 -10.76 -13.41
CA ALA A 197 6.70 -10.93 -12.34
C ALA A 197 8.12 -11.26 -12.85
N ASN A 198 8.25 -12.12 -13.86
CA ASN A 198 9.54 -12.47 -14.44
C ASN A 198 10.26 -11.27 -15.07
N ARG A 199 9.52 -10.35 -15.71
CA ARG A 199 10.12 -9.13 -16.28
C ARG A 199 10.65 -8.21 -15.17
N PHE A 200 9.97 -8.13 -14.05
CA PHE A 200 10.43 -7.33 -12.90
C PHE A 200 11.66 -7.97 -12.22
N VAL A 201 11.75 -9.31 -12.18
CA VAL A 201 12.97 -10.01 -11.74
C VAL A 201 14.16 -9.59 -12.59
N LEU A 202 14.01 -9.67 -13.91
CA LEU A 202 15.08 -9.32 -14.86
C LEU A 202 15.45 -7.84 -14.79
N ALA A 203 14.45 -6.94 -14.70
CA ALA A 203 14.69 -5.51 -14.54
C ALA A 203 15.47 -5.19 -13.25
N GLY A 204 15.21 -5.93 -12.18
CA GLY A 204 15.93 -5.81 -10.90
C GLY A 204 17.43 -6.15 -10.97
N LEU A 205 17.88 -6.88 -12.00
CA LEU A 205 19.30 -7.17 -12.24
C LEU A 205 20.06 -5.94 -12.79
N GLY A 206 19.35 -4.95 -13.29
CA GLY A 206 19.91 -3.72 -13.85
C GLY A 206 19.72 -3.61 -15.36
N GLN A 207 19.87 -2.38 -15.86
CA GLN A 207 19.57 -2.07 -17.26
C GLN A 207 20.41 -2.87 -18.24
N ASP A 208 21.73 -2.89 -18.05
CA ASP A 208 22.64 -3.54 -18.99
C ASP A 208 22.38 -5.06 -19.05
N PHE A 209 22.23 -5.68 -17.88
CA PHE A 209 21.97 -7.11 -17.79
C PHE A 209 20.60 -7.50 -18.39
N ALA A 210 19.56 -6.74 -18.06
CA ALA A 210 18.23 -6.95 -18.58
C ALA A 210 18.16 -6.79 -20.10
N THR A 211 18.85 -5.77 -20.65
CA THR A 211 18.89 -5.51 -22.10
C THR A 211 19.67 -6.62 -22.84
N ASN A 212 20.77 -7.10 -22.27
CA ASN A 212 21.53 -8.21 -22.84
C ASN A 212 20.72 -9.53 -22.90
N LEU A 213 19.74 -9.70 -21.99
CA LEU A 213 18.78 -10.78 -22.00
C LEU A 213 17.55 -10.53 -22.90
N GLY A 214 17.57 -9.47 -23.72
CA GLY A 214 16.51 -9.14 -24.67
C GLY A 214 15.29 -8.45 -24.03
N LEU A 215 15.37 -7.97 -22.77
CA LEU A 215 14.29 -7.24 -22.13
C LEU A 215 14.30 -5.76 -22.51
N ASN A 216 13.16 -5.22 -22.95
CA ASN A 216 13.02 -3.78 -23.06
C ASN A 216 12.90 -3.17 -21.65
N TYR A 217 14.06 -2.74 -21.10
CA TYR A 217 14.16 -2.24 -19.72
C TYR A 217 13.25 -1.02 -19.49
N LYS A 218 13.23 -0.03 -20.41
CA LYS A 218 12.44 1.20 -20.27
C LYS A 218 10.93 0.90 -20.22
N GLN A 219 10.46 0.02 -21.11
CA GLN A 219 9.04 -0.39 -21.12
C GLN A 219 8.68 -1.15 -19.86
N THR A 220 9.54 -2.04 -19.38
CA THR A 220 9.29 -2.81 -18.15
C THR A 220 9.29 -1.92 -16.92
N LEU A 221 10.21 -0.95 -16.87
CA LEU A 221 10.25 0.07 -15.81
C LEU A 221 8.95 0.89 -15.80
N PHE A 222 8.56 1.43 -16.95
CA PHE A 222 7.31 2.21 -17.08
C PHE A 222 6.09 1.40 -16.66
N LEU A 223 5.98 0.15 -17.15
CA LEU A 223 4.87 -0.73 -16.78
C LEU A 223 4.82 -0.97 -15.26
N GLY A 224 5.97 -1.26 -14.63
CA GLY A 224 6.03 -1.47 -13.18
C GLY A 224 5.61 -0.23 -12.39
N LEU A 225 6.09 0.97 -12.79
CA LEU A 225 5.71 2.23 -12.16
C LEU A 225 4.22 2.55 -12.37
N LEU A 226 3.67 2.26 -13.55
CA LEU A 226 2.24 2.42 -13.83
C LEU A 226 1.39 1.54 -12.91
N LEU A 227 1.72 0.25 -12.82
CA LEU A 227 0.97 -0.69 -11.96
C LEU A 227 1.04 -0.31 -10.48
N VAL A 228 2.23 0.11 -10.00
CA VAL A 228 2.40 0.63 -8.63
C VAL A 228 1.57 1.90 -8.42
N SER A 229 1.58 2.83 -9.38
CA SER A 229 0.84 4.10 -9.28
C SER A 229 -0.67 3.88 -9.25
N VAL A 230 -1.19 2.92 -10.03
CA VAL A 230 -2.62 2.57 -10.01
C VAL A 230 -3.03 2.07 -8.62
N ILE A 231 -2.32 1.07 -8.07
CA ILE A 231 -2.65 0.53 -6.74
C ILE A 231 -2.50 1.62 -5.67
N THR A 232 -1.38 2.37 -5.69
CA THR A 232 -1.13 3.41 -4.69
C THR A 232 -2.19 4.51 -4.76
N GLY A 233 -2.52 5.00 -5.96
CA GLY A 233 -3.53 6.04 -6.14
C GLY A 233 -4.93 5.60 -5.70
N VAL A 234 -5.32 4.37 -6.07
CA VAL A 234 -6.60 3.80 -5.65
C VAL A 234 -6.67 3.66 -4.13
N VAL A 235 -5.65 3.08 -3.50
CA VAL A 235 -5.64 2.86 -2.05
C VAL A 235 -5.63 4.19 -1.29
N ILE A 236 -4.84 5.18 -1.72
CA ILE A 236 -4.81 6.51 -1.08
C ILE A 236 -6.18 7.18 -1.11
N VAL A 237 -6.88 7.10 -2.24
CA VAL A 237 -8.20 7.74 -2.38
C VAL A 237 -9.29 7.01 -1.57
N THR A 238 -9.20 5.69 -1.46
CA THR A 238 -10.25 4.88 -0.80
C THR A 238 -10.03 4.68 0.69
N VAL A 239 -8.79 4.51 1.12
CA VAL A 239 -8.44 4.14 2.51
C VAL A 239 -7.54 5.17 3.18
N GLY A 240 -6.72 5.88 2.39
CA GLY A 240 -5.66 6.75 2.90
C GLY A 240 -4.30 6.04 3.00
N ALA A 241 -3.36 6.68 3.67
CA ALA A 241 -1.98 6.23 3.75
C ALA A 241 -1.80 5.13 4.80
N ILE A 242 -1.17 4.02 4.42
CA ILE A 242 -0.73 2.96 5.35
C ILE A 242 0.80 2.94 5.34
N PRO A 243 1.46 3.52 6.37
CA PRO A 243 2.90 3.64 6.39
C PRO A 243 3.59 2.29 6.57
N PHE A 244 4.85 2.19 6.15
CA PHE A 244 5.75 1.05 6.33
C PHE A 244 5.35 -0.27 5.68
N LEU A 245 4.10 -0.48 5.28
CA LEU A 245 3.60 -1.75 4.78
C LEU A 245 4.41 -2.29 3.59
N GLY A 246 4.58 -1.47 2.55
CA GLY A 246 5.36 -1.81 1.37
C GLY A 246 6.87 -1.90 1.59
N LEU A 247 7.36 -1.43 2.75
CA LEU A 247 8.74 -1.56 3.15
C LEU A 247 8.99 -2.87 3.90
N ILE A 248 8.18 -3.14 4.92
CA ILE A 248 8.43 -4.19 5.91
C ILE A 248 8.06 -5.56 5.37
N VAL A 249 6.88 -5.69 4.77
CA VAL A 249 6.35 -6.99 4.36
C VAL A 249 7.25 -7.68 3.33
N PRO A 250 7.70 -7.04 2.23
CA PRO A 250 8.63 -7.67 1.30
C PRO A 250 9.96 -8.05 1.95
N ASN A 251 10.49 -7.20 2.84
CA ASN A 251 11.73 -7.48 3.57
C ASN A 251 11.59 -8.68 4.51
N LEU A 252 10.49 -8.78 5.25
CA LEU A 252 10.22 -9.95 6.10
C LEU A 252 10.13 -11.24 5.26
N VAL A 253 9.42 -11.20 4.14
CA VAL A 253 9.28 -12.36 3.25
C VAL A 253 10.64 -12.76 2.65
N SER A 254 11.45 -11.77 2.24
CA SER A 254 12.76 -12.05 1.64
C SER A 254 13.76 -12.67 2.63
N LEU A 255 13.65 -12.39 3.93
CA LEU A 255 14.46 -13.04 4.96
C LEU A 255 14.27 -14.56 5.02
N TYR A 256 13.07 -15.06 4.68
CA TYR A 256 12.72 -16.47 4.78
C TYR A 256 12.77 -17.20 3.43
N LEU A 257 12.46 -16.51 2.32
CA LEU A 257 12.28 -17.12 1.01
C LEU A 257 13.33 -16.68 -0.02
N GLY A 258 14.22 -15.73 0.34
CA GLY A 258 15.16 -15.09 -0.58
C GLY A 258 14.48 -14.07 -1.49
N ASP A 259 15.22 -13.56 -2.48
CA ASP A 259 14.84 -12.38 -3.29
C ASP A 259 14.12 -12.72 -4.60
N ASN A 260 13.72 -13.95 -4.81
CA ASN A 260 13.01 -14.33 -6.03
C ASN A 260 11.56 -13.81 -5.98
N ILE A 261 11.28 -12.70 -6.70
CA ILE A 261 9.97 -12.03 -6.74
C ILE A 261 8.85 -13.02 -7.03
N ARG A 262 9.01 -13.93 -8.00
CA ARG A 262 7.97 -14.90 -8.37
C ARG A 262 7.58 -15.81 -7.21
N ARG A 263 8.53 -16.18 -6.36
CA ARG A 263 8.30 -17.00 -5.16
C ARG A 263 7.72 -16.17 -4.02
N THR A 264 8.20 -14.94 -3.86
CA THR A 264 7.86 -14.08 -2.72
C THR A 264 6.54 -13.32 -2.91
N LEU A 265 6.12 -13.05 -4.16
CA LEU A 265 4.96 -12.21 -4.48
C LEU A 265 3.68 -12.65 -3.76
N SER A 266 3.31 -13.93 -3.86
CA SER A 266 2.10 -14.44 -3.19
C SER A 266 2.21 -14.45 -1.66
N HIS A 267 3.42 -14.69 -1.10
CA HIS A 267 3.64 -14.61 0.34
C HIS A 267 3.58 -13.15 0.82
N THR A 268 4.12 -12.23 0.03
CA THR A 268 4.06 -10.79 0.29
C THR A 268 2.61 -10.29 0.30
N ALA A 269 1.81 -10.69 -0.67
CA ALA A 269 0.39 -10.33 -0.71
C ALA A 269 -0.37 -10.87 0.51
N LEU A 270 -0.20 -12.16 0.84
CA LEU A 270 -0.87 -12.77 1.98
C LEU A 270 -0.42 -12.20 3.33
N LEU A 271 0.89 -12.01 3.51
CA LEU A 271 1.41 -11.45 4.76
C LEU A 271 0.99 -9.97 4.92
N GLY A 272 0.93 -9.20 3.82
CA GLY A 272 0.46 -7.82 3.83
C GLY A 272 -1.01 -7.73 4.21
N ALA A 273 -1.87 -8.56 3.61
CA ALA A 273 -3.28 -8.64 3.98
C ALA A 273 -3.45 -9.02 5.46
N LEU A 274 -2.72 -10.03 5.93
CA LEU A 274 -2.77 -10.51 7.30
C LEU A 274 -2.31 -9.43 8.30
N LEU A 275 -1.24 -8.70 8.01
CA LEU A 275 -0.71 -7.67 8.90
C LEU A 275 -1.67 -6.49 9.03
N VAL A 276 -2.24 -6.00 7.91
CA VAL A 276 -3.22 -4.91 7.95
C VAL A 276 -4.50 -5.35 8.66
N LEU A 277 -4.97 -6.57 8.40
CA LEU A 277 -6.15 -7.13 9.07
C LEU A 277 -5.94 -7.27 10.58
N PHE A 278 -4.75 -7.72 11.00
CA PHE A 278 -4.39 -7.78 12.41
C PHE A 278 -4.39 -6.39 13.06
N CYS A 279 -3.78 -5.39 12.41
CA CYS A 279 -3.77 -4.02 12.91
C CYS A 279 -5.18 -3.42 12.99
N ASP A 280 -6.05 -3.71 12.02
CA ASP A 280 -7.44 -3.24 12.02
C ASP A 280 -8.26 -3.87 13.16
N VAL A 281 -8.18 -5.18 13.34
CA VAL A 281 -8.86 -5.86 14.46
C VAL A 281 -8.35 -5.35 15.81
N PHE A 282 -7.02 -5.22 15.94
CA PHE A 282 -6.39 -4.68 17.14
C PHE A 282 -6.87 -3.25 17.43
N GLY A 283 -6.93 -2.38 16.40
CA GLY A 283 -7.41 -1.00 16.54
C GLY A 283 -8.85 -0.87 17.01
N ARG A 284 -9.69 -1.85 16.68
CA ARG A 284 -11.10 -1.90 17.12
C ARG A 284 -11.29 -2.41 18.55
N VAL A 285 -10.30 -3.13 19.11
CA VAL A 285 -10.41 -3.75 20.43
C VAL A 285 -9.76 -2.90 21.52
N VAL A 286 -8.66 -2.19 21.22
CA VAL A 286 -7.78 -1.54 22.22
C VAL A 286 -8.50 -0.46 23.04
N ILE A 287 -9.35 0.36 22.43
CA ILE A 287 -10.05 1.48 23.09
C ILE A 287 -11.56 1.39 22.82
N TYR A 288 -12.11 0.18 22.85
CA TYR A 288 -13.54 -0.02 22.62
C TYR A 288 -14.39 0.92 23.51
N PRO A 289 -15.45 1.60 22.99
CA PRO A 289 -16.06 1.48 21.65
C PRO A 289 -15.42 2.38 20.55
N TYR A 290 -14.36 3.10 20.85
CA TYR A 290 -13.64 3.92 19.88
C TYR A 290 -12.68 3.07 19.05
N GLU A 291 -12.38 3.52 17.83
CA GLU A 291 -11.46 2.83 16.94
C GLU A 291 -10.17 3.65 16.77
N VAL A 292 -9.04 2.94 16.77
CA VAL A 292 -7.73 3.53 16.45
C VAL A 292 -7.44 3.30 14.98
N SER A 293 -7.04 4.35 14.24
CA SER A 293 -6.73 4.22 12.82
C SER A 293 -5.60 3.22 12.56
N VAL A 294 -5.74 2.43 11.50
CA VAL A 294 -4.73 1.44 11.10
C VAL A 294 -3.40 2.11 10.80
N SER A 295 -3.39 3.32 10.26
CA SER A 295 -2.16 4.07 9.97
C SER A 295 -1.33 4.35 11.23
N LEU A 296 -1.97 4.66 12.35
CA LEU A 296 -1.29 4.90 13.62
C LEU A 296 -0.66 3.60 14.16
N ILE A 297 -1.43 2.51 14.16
CA ILE A 297 -0.93 1.20 14.63
C ILE A 297 0.21 0.72 13.73
N MET A 298 0.03 0.81 12.41
CA MET A 298 1.09 0.46 11.45
C MET A 298 2.30 1.38 11.56
N GLY A 299 2.12 2.64 11.90
CA GLY A 299 3.21 3.57 12.17
C GLY A 299 4.08 3.09 13.33
N VAL A 300 3.47 2.69 14.44
CA VAL A 300 4.19 2.18 15.63
C VAL A 300 4.78 0.80 15.37
N VAL A 301 3.96 -0.18 15.01
CA VAL A 301 4.40 -1.56 14.77
C VAL A 301 5.44 -1.61 13.64
N GLY A 302 5.18 -0.85 12.58
CA GLY A 302 6.07 -0.78 11.43
C GLY A 302 7.42 -0.19 11.77
N SER A 303 7.47 0.91 12.52
CA SER A 303 8.76 1.52 12.90
C SER A 303 9.59 0.57 13.77
N VAL A 304 8.98 -0.14 14.72
CA VAL A 304 9.67 -1.14 15.55
C VAL A 304 10.24 -2.28 14.71
N ILE A 305 9.43 -2.86 13.81
CA ILE A 305 9.88 -3.93 12.91
C ILE A 305 10.99 -3.42 11.98
N PHE A 306 10.87 -2.20 11.46
CA PHE A 306 11.88 -1.63 10.58
C PHE A 306 13.22 -1.42 11.30
N LEU A 307 13.22 -0.87 12.52
CA LEU A 307 14.42 -0.73 13.34
C LEU A 307 15.06 -2.09 13.62
N TRP A 308 14.26 -3.10 13.95
CA TRP A 308 14.78 -4.45 14.15
C TRP A 308 15.44 -5.02 12.89
N LEU A 309 14.83 -4.82 11.70
CA LEU A 309 15.39 -5.24 10.41
C LEU A 309 16.74 -4.55 10.12
N LEU A 310 16.85 -3.24 10.41
CA LEU A 310 18.07 -2.49 10.24
C LEU A 310 19.19 -3.01 11.17
N LEU A 311 18.92 -3.14 12.47
CA LEU A 311 19.89 -3.61 13.47
C LEU A 311 20.36 -5.05 13.17
N ARG A 312 19.44 -5.92 12.74
CA ARG A 312 19.81 -7.28 12.36
C ARG A 312 20.78 -7.30 11.19
N ARG A 313 20.57 -6.47 10.18
CA ARG A 313 21.42 -6.41 8.99
C ARG A 313 22.82 -5.91 9.31
N TYR A 314 22.94 -4.92 10.20
CA TYR A 314 24.24 -4.42 10.65
C TYR A 314 25.07 -5.50 11.36
N ARG A 315 24.45 -6.37 12.16
CA ARG A 315 25.12 -7.48 12.85
C ARG A 315 25.67 -8.59 11.94
N TYR A 316 25.14 -8.72 10.72
CA TYR A 316 25.60 -9.75 9.77
C TYR A 316 26.49 -9.19 8.66
N ALA A 317 26.72 -7.87 8.64
CA ALA A 317 27.59 -7.20 7.68
C ALA A 317 28.97 -6.84 8.28
N SER A 318 29.10 -6.91 9.60
CA SER A 318 30.36 -6.90 10.38
C SER A 318 30.84 -8.33 10.66
#